data_28b25ff27924d8f50c41ef659a815030
#
_entry.id   28b25ff27924d8f50c41ef659a815030
#
_cell.length_a   1.000
_cell.length_b   1.000
_cell.length_c   1.000
_cell.angle_alpha   90.00
_cell.angle_beta   90.00
_cell.angle_gamma   90.00
#
_symmetry.space_group_name_H-M   'P 1'
#
loop_
_entity.id
_entity.type
_entity.pdbx_description
1 polymer ?
#
loop_
_entity_poly.entity_id
_entity_poly.type
_entity_poly.pdbx_seq_one_letter_code
_entity_poly.pdbx_strand_id
1 'polypeptide(L)'
;MSKFVRIKTELRDLRILKQALNDLKLDYQENQRYTHRWSGFSGEVALLVQTKGATFAFRPTPEGTYEAIGDDMQLKAVQMHLNAIQQRYAYRKVLEETQAAGFALVEERTGRDGVIRLTVRRWA
;
A
#
# COMPACT_ATOMS: atom_id res chain seq x y z
N MET A 1 -14.76 -7.89 -21.35
CA MET A 1 -13.34 -7.69 -21.69
C MET A 1 -12.64 -6.96 -20.54
N SER A 2 -11.49 -7.46 -20.13
CA SER A 2 -10.71 -6.85 -19.07
C SER A 2 -9.97 -5.61 -19.55
N LYS A 3 -9.97 -4.57 -18.72
CA LYS A 3 -9.22 -3.34 -18.99
C LYS A 3 -8.09 -3.18 -17.97
N PHE A 4 -6.99 -2.63 -18.47
CA PHE A 4 -5.88 -2.23 -17.63
C PHE A 4 -6.28 -0.96 -16.85
N VAL A 5 -6.12 -0.97 -15.53
CA VAL A 5 -6.44 0.18 -14.70
C VAL A 5 -5.21 0.69 -13.96
N ARG A 6 -5.17 1.99 -13.73
CA ARG A 6 -4.13 2.69 -13.01
C ARG A 6 -4.80 3.50 -11.90
N ILE A 7 -4.34 3.32 -10.68
CA ILE A 7 -4.89 4.01 -9.51
C ILE A 7 -3.79 4.86 -8.90
N LYS A 8 -4.01 6.17 -8.82
CA LYS A 8 -3.08 7.08 -8.17
C LYS A 8 -3.10 6.87 -6.67
N THR A 9 -1.92 6.95 -6.06
CA THR A 9 -1.78 6.92 -4.61
C THR A 9 -0.86 8.05 -4.14
N GLU A 10 -0.84 8.27 -2.82
CA GLU A 10 0.11 9.16 -2.18
C GLU A 10 1.28 8.40 -1.54
N LEU A 11 1.43 7.13 -1.86
CA LEU A 11 2.50 6.30 -1.31
C LEU A 11 3.83 6.69 -1.95
N ARG A 12 4.82 7.04 -1.12
CA ARG A 12 6.11 7.54 -1.60
C ARG A 12 7.30 6.71 -1.15
N ASP A 13 7.23 6.10 0.03
CA ASP A 13 8.35 5.40 0.64
C ASP A 13 8.18 3.90 0.47
N LEU A 14 9.03 3.30 -0.37
CA LEU A 14 8.96 1.87 -0.67
C LEU A 14 9.18 1.02 0.58
N ARG A 15 10.08 1.45 1.45
CA ARG A 15 10.38 0.73 2.70
C ARG A 15 9.13 0.63 3.59
N ILE A 16 8.42 1.74 3.76
CA ILE A 16 7.19 1.76 4.57
C ILE A 16 6.08 0.99 3.87
N LEU A 17 5.99 1.08 2.55
CA LEU A 17 5.01 0.30 1.78
C LEU A 17 5.22 -1.20 1.98
N LYS A 18 6.47 -1.67 1.94
CA LYS A 18 6.77 -3.08 2.20
C LYS A 18 6.41 -3.47 3.63
N GLN A 19 6.68 -2.61 4.60
CA GLN A 19 6.28 -2.86 5.99
C GLN A 19 4.77 -3.00 6.13
N ALA A 20 4.01 -2.14 5.45
CA ALA A 20 2.55 -2.21 5.46
C ALA A 20 2.04 -3.53 4.86
N LEU A 21 2.63 -3.96 3.75
CA LEU A 21 2.27 -5.24 3.13
C LEU A 21 2.56 -6.42 4.06
N ASN A 22 3.72 -6.40 4.73
CA ASN A 22 4.08 -7.43 5.69
C ASN A 22 3.12 -7.45 6.88
N ASP A 23 2.74 -6.29 7.41
CA ASP A 23 1.80 -6.18 8.52
C ASP A 23 0.44 -6.78 8.16
N LEU A 24 0.01 -6.60 6.92
CA LEU A 24 -1.27 -7.12 6.42
C LEU A 24 -1.17 -8.56 5.94
N LYS A 25 0.01 -9.15 6.01
CA LYS A 25 0.28 -10.53 5.55
C LYS A 25 -0.07 -10.73 4.08
N LEU A 26 0.19 -9.70 3.26
CA LEU A 26 0.03 -9.76 1.82
C LEU A 26 1.35 -10.18 1.18
N ASP A 27 1.30 -11.23 0.38
CA ASP A 27 2.47 -11.71 -0.32
C ASP A 27 2.83 -10.78 -1.47
N TYR A 28 4.11 -10.48 -1.61
CA TYR A 28 4.60 -9.66 -2.72
C TYR A 28 5.97 -10.12 -3.18
N GLN A 29 6.29 -9.77 -4.39
CA GLN A 29 7.61 -9.99 -5.00
C GLN A 29 8.14 -8.67 -5.53
N GLU A 30 9.45 -8.44 -5.36
CA GLU A 30 10.09 -7.20 -5.80
C GLU A 30 10.66 -7.35 -7.21
N ASN A 31 10.68 -6.25 -7.96
CA ASN A 31 11.35 -6.14 -9.24
C ASN A 31 10.89 -7.21 -10.23
N GLN A 32 9.58 -7.31 -10.39
CA GLN A 32 8.95 -8.26 -11.29
C GLN A 32 8.43 -7.57 -12.55
N ARG A 33 8.07 -8.38 -13.55
CA ARG A 33 7.34 -7.90 -14.71
C ARG A 33 5.85 -8.18 -14.53
N TYR A 34 5.04 -7.15 -14.71
CA TYR A 34 3.59 -7.29 -14.71
C TYR A 34 3.09 -7.24 -16.14
N THR A 35 2.28 -8.22 -16.52
CA THR A 35 1.69 -8.28 -17.85
C THR A 35 0.18 -8.33 -17.73
N HIS A 36 -0.49 -7.39 -18.39
CA HIS A 36 -1.95 -7.38 -18.51
C HIS A 36 -2.30 -7.92 -19.91
N ARG A 37 -2.77 -9.15 -19.94
CA ARG A 37 -2.93 -9.93 -21.14
C ARG A 37 -3.82 -9.26 -22.18
N TRP A 38 -4.97 -8.72 -21.73
CA TRP A 38 -5.99 -8.19 -22.60
C TRP A 38 -5.65 -6.84 -23.21
N SER A 39 -4.91 -6.01 -22.51
CA SER A 39 -4.49 -4.70 -23.00
C SER A 39 -3.16 -4.73 -23.74
N GLY A 40 -2.42 -5.82 -23.62
CA GLY A 40 -1.07 -5.91 -24.14
C GLY A 40 -0.03 -5.17 -23.31
N PHE A 41 -0.42 -4.59 -22.16
CA PHE A 41 0.53 -3.93 -21.29
C PHE A 41 1.51 -4.95 -20.71
N SER A 42 2.80 -4.60 -20.74
CA SER A 42 3.85 -5.34 -20.05
C SER A 42 4.92 -4.37 -19.61
N GLY A 43 5.31 -4.42 -18.35
CA GLY A 43 6.31 -3.53 -17.81
C GLY A 43 6.85 -4.01 -16.49
N GLU A 44 7.99 -3.47 -16.12
CA GLU A 44 8.59 -3.76 -14.82
C GLU A 44 7.90 -2.98 -13.72
N VAL A 45 7.74 -3.63 -12.57
CA VAL A 45 7.09 -3.04 -11.40
C VAL A 45 7.99 -3.21 -10.18
N ALA A 46 7.87 -2.29 -9.24
CA ALA A 46 8.63 -2.37 -7.99
C ALA A 46 8.15 -3.51 -7.11
N LEU A 47 6.83 -3.66 -7.01
CA LEU A 47 6.20 -4.70 -6.20
C LEU A 47 5.06 -5.34 -6.98
N LEU A 48 5.01 -6.66 -6.97
CA LEU A 48 3.89 -7.43 -7.49
C LEU A 48 3.20 -8.10 -6.32
N VAL A 49 1.92 -7.76 -6.09
CA VAL A 49 1.14 -8.27 -4.96
C VAL A 49 0.15 -9.30 -5.48
N GLN A 50 0.17 -10.48 -4.89
CA GLN A 50 -0.71 -11.58 -5.26
C GLN A 50 -1.53 -12.02 -4.07
N THR A 51 -2.85 -11.95 -4.19
CA THR A 51 -3.80 -12.40 -3.18
C THR A 51 -4.73 -13.42 -3.80
N LYS A 52 -5.60 -14.02 -2.99
CA LYS A 52 -6.58 -14.98 -3.50
C LYS A 52 -7.60 -14.33 -4.47
N GLY A 53 -7.88 -13.06 -4.29
CA GLY A 53 -8.92 -12.36 -5.07
C GLY A 53 -8.39 -11.36 -6.07
N ALA A 54 -7.10 -11.08 -6.06
CA ALA A 54 -6.55 -10.05 -6.93
C ALA A 54 -5.04 -10.18 -7.11
N THR A 55 -4.59 -9.79 -8.29
CA THR A 55 -3.18 -9.54 -8.58
C THR A 55 -3.05 -8.10 -9.02
N PHE A 56 -2.16 -7.35 -8.38
CA PHE A 56 -1.92 -5.95 -8.74
C PHE A 56 -0.48 -5.61 -8.43
N ALA A 57 -0.04 -4.46 -8.91
CA ALA A 57 1.36 -4.09 -8.78
C ALA A 57 1.49 -2.61 -8.45
N PHE A 58 2.64 -2.26 -7.87
CA PHE A 58 3.02 -0.88 -7.63
C PHE A 58 4.21 -0.53 -8.49
N ARG A 59 4.14 0.61 -9.17
CA ARG A 59 5.27 1.14 -9.94
C ARG A 59 5.45 2.63 -9.66
N PRO A 60 6.70 3.13 -9.72
CA PRO A 60 6.94 4.53 -9.46
C PRO A 60 6.39 5.42 -10.57
N THR A 61 5.98 6.62 -10.21
CA THR A 61 5.56 7.66 -11.14
C THR A 61 6.61 8.78 -11.19
N PRO A 62 6.58 9.64 -12.23
CA PRO A 62 7.49 10.78 -12.27
C PRO A 62 7.34 11.75 -11.09
N GLU A 63 6.19 11.77 -10.44
CA GLU A 63 5.92 12.64 -9.29
C GLU A 63 6.50 12.11 -7.98
N GLY A 64 7.14 10.95 -8.01
CA GLY A 64 7.75 10.36 -6.82
C GLY A 64 6.79 9.54 -5.95
N THR A 65 5.60 9.30 -6.43
CA THR A 65 4.64 8.40 -5.79
C THR A 65 4.67 7.02 -6.45
N TYR A 66 3.94 6.06 -5.88
CA TYR A 66 3.69 4.77 -6.50
C TYR A 66 2.25 4.72 -6.96
N GLU A 67 2.01 4.28 -8.20
CA GLU A 67 0.66 3.99 -8.65
C GLU A 67 0.41 2.50 -8.57
N ALA A 68 -0.84 2.13 -8.29
CA ALA A 68 -1.28 0.75 -8.35
C ALA A 68 -1.83 0.46 -9.73
N ILE A 69 -1.45 -0.68 -10.31
CA ILE A 69 -1.93 -1.11 -11.61
C ILE A 69 -2.53 -2.51 -11.50
N GLY A 70 -3.54 -2.78 -12.31
CA GLY A 70 -4.22 -4.05 -12.27
C GLY A 70 -5.27 -4.20 -13.35
N ASP A 71 -6.18 -5.13 -13.13
CA ASP A 71 -7.26 -5.48 -14.04
C ASP A 71 -8.59 -4.97 -13.49
N ASP A 72 -9.42 -4.35 -14.32
CA ASP A 72 -10.71 -3.82 -13.90
C ASP A 72 -11.68 -4.89 -13.41
N MET A 73 -11.54 -6.12 -13.86
CA MET A 73 -12.34 -7.24 -13.39
C MET A 73 -12.08 -7.56 -11.91
N GLN A 74 -10.94 -7.13 -11.40
CA GLN A 74 -10.55 -7.29 -10.00
C GLN A 74 -10.56 -5.97 -9.23
N LEU A 75 -11.07 -4.91 -9.83
CA LEU A 75 -10.95 -3.55 -9.28
C LEU A 75 -11.49 -3.44 -7.86
N LYS A 76 -12.63 -4.06 -7.58
CA LYS A 76 -13.22 -4.00 -6.24
C LYS A 76 -12.29 -4.63 -5.18
N ALA A 77 -11.71 -5.78 -5.49
CA ALA A 77 -10.77 -6.44 -4.59
C ALA A 77 -9.47 -5.64 -4.45
N VAL A 78 -8.96 -5.09 -5.56
CA VAL A 78 -7.77 -4.24 -5.55
C VAL A 78 -8.01 -3.00 -4.68
N GLN A 79 -9.16 -2.34 -4.83
CA GLN A 79 -9.51 -1.17 -4.03
C GLN A 79 -9.58 -1.49 -2.54
N MET A 80 -10.17 -2.63 -2.20
CA MET A 80 -10.27 -3.06 -0.80
C MET A 80 -8.88 -3.25 -0.18
N HIS A 81 -8.00 -3.95 -0.89
CA HIS A 81 -6.63 -4.14 -0.43
C HIS A 81 -5.86 -2.83 -0.38
N LEU A 82 -6.03 -1.98 -1.39
CA LEU A 82 -5.34 -0.71 -1.46
C LEU A 82 -5.74 0.22 -0.30
N ASN A 83 -7.02 0.24 0.07
CA ASN A 83 -7.48 1.01 1.22
C ASN A 83 -6.81 0.55 2.52
N ALA A 84 -6.73 -0.77 2.73
CA ALA A 84 -6.05 -1.33 3.91
C ALA A 84 -4.56 -1.00 3.89
N ILE A 85 -3.92 -1.11 2.73
CA ILE A 85 -2.49 -0.79 2.57
C ILE A 85 -2.22 0.68 2.88
N GLN A 86 -3.05 1.59 2.35
CA GLN A 86 -2.89 3.03 2.59
C GLN A 86 -3.08 3.38 4.06
N GLN A 87 -4.05 2.75 4.72
CA GLN A 87 -4.28 2.96 6.15
C GLN A 87 -3.08 2.47 6.96
N ARG A 88 -2.56 1.29 6.66
CA ARG A 88 -1.42 0.73 7.39
C ARG A 88 -0.13 1.51 7.12
N TYR A 89 0.05 1.98 5.90
CA TYR A 89 1.16 2.84 5.54
C TYR A 89 1.13 4.14 6.35
N ALA A 90 -0.04 4.78 6.43
CA ALA A 90 -0.20 6.01 7.21
C ALA A 90 0.11 5.77 8.69
N TYR A 91 -0.34 4.68 9.25
CA TYR A 91 -0.04 4.27 10.61
C TYR A 91 1.48 4.18 10.84
N ARG A 92 2.18 3.46 9.97
CA ARG A 92 3.63 3.29 10.07
C ARG A 92 4.37 4.61 9.93
N LYS A 93 3.91 5.46 9.03
CA LYS A 93 4.50 6.77 8.79
C LYS A 93 4.39 7.66 10.02
N VAL A 94 3.19 7.74 10.63
CA VAL A 94 2.97 8.51 11.84
C VAL A 94 3.81 7.97 13.00
N LEU A 95 3.84 6.67 13.17
CA LEU A 95 4.60 6.05 14.25
C LEU A 95 6.09 6.36 14.14
N GLU A 96 6.65 6.25 12.92
CA GLU A 96 8.06 6.56 12.69
C GLU A 96 8.37 8.04 12.93
N GLU A 97 7.50 8.94 12.44
CA GLU A 97 7.68 10.38 12.61
C GLU A 97 7.57 10.81 14.07
N THR A 98 6.62 10.24 14.81
CA THR A 98 6.48 10.56 16.24
C THR A 98 7.66 10.05 17.06
N GLN A 99 8.16 8.86 16.75
CA GLN A 99 9.35 8.34 17.42
C GLN A 99 10.58 9.18 17.12
N ALA A 100 10.76 9.61 15.86
CA ALA A 100 11.86 10.49 15.48
C ALA A 100 11.78 11.86 16.16
N ALA A 101 10.57 12.33 16.46
CA ALA A 101 10.35 13.59 17.17
C ALA A 101 10.43 13.47 18.70
N GLY A 102 10.76 12.29 19.22
CA GLY A 102 10.92 12.06 20.65
C GLY A 102 9.64 11.69 21.38
N PHE A 103 8.67 11.13 20.67
CA PHE A 103 7.43 10.64 21.28
C PHE A 103 7.38 9.12 21.25
N ALA A 104 6.70 8.54 22.22
CA ALA A 104 6.43 7.12 22.27
C ALA A 104 4.93 6.86 22.17
N LEU A 105 4.57 5.78 21.49
CA LEU A 105 3.19 5.32 21.44
C LEU A 105 2.79 4.78 22.81
N VAL A 106 1.71 5.30 23.39
CA VAL A 106 1.18 4.81 24.67
C VAL A 106 -0.16 4.12 24.51
N GLU A 107 -0.91 4.44 23.47
CA GLU A 107 -2.21 3.82 23.23
C GLU A 107 -2.54 3.83 21.74
N GLU A 108 -3.16 2.76 21.29
CA GLU A 108 -3.68 2.61 19.95
C GLU A 108 -5.10 2.08 20.05
N ARG A 109 -6.03 2.73 19.35
CA ARG A 109 -7.42 2.30 19.27
C ARG A 109 -7.90 2.33 17.83
N THR A 110 -8.63 1.29 17.44
CA THR A 110 -9.32 1.26 16.16
C THR A 110 -10.81 1.34 16.43
N GLY A 111 -11.45 2.39 15.90
CA GLY A 111 -12.88 2.58 16.03
C GLY A 111 -13.68 1.71 15.08
N ARG A 112 -15.01 1.75 15.22
CA ARG A 112 -15.94 1.01 14.33
C ARG A 112 -15.89 1.53 12.90
N ASP A 113 -15.45 2.77 12.72
CA ASP A 113 -15.26 3.41 11.42
C ASP A 113 -13.97 2.96 10.73
N GLY A 114 -13.18 2.09 11.35
CA GLY A 114 -11.89 1.66 10.84
C GLY A 114 -10.76 2.67 11.05
N VAL A 115 -11.04 3.79 11.69
CA VAL A 115 -10.04 4.82 11.96
C VAL A 115 -9.14 4.38 13.12
N ILE A 116 -7.83 4.46 12.92
CA ILE A 116 -6.85 4.20 13.96
C ILE A 116 -6.54 5.52 14.68
N ARG A 117 -6.68 5.52 16.01
CA ARG A 117 -6.34 6.66 16.85
C ARG A 117 -5.15 6.31 17.71
N LEU A 118 -4.14 7.18 17.70
CA LEU A 118 -2.90 6.97 18.42
C LEU A 118 -2.75 8.01 19.51
N THR A 119 -2.38 7.56 20.69
CA THR A 119 -1.97 8.48 21.78
C THR A 119 -0.47 8.33 21.97
N VAL A 120 0.22 9.47 21.94
CA VAL A 120 1.68 9.49 22.06
C VAL A 120 2.09 10.34 23.27
N ARG A 121 3.25 10.02 23.82
CA ARG A 121 3.85 10.73 24.94
C ARG A 121 5.28 11.08 24.60
N ARG A 122 5.70 12.27 24.97
CA ARG A 122 7.11 12.66 24.83
C ARG A 122 7.98 11.78 25.73
N TRP A 123 9.09 11.31 25.21
CA TRP A 123 10.06 10.58 26.03
C TRP A 123 10.78 11.56 26.92
N ALA A 124 10.90 11.31 28.11
CA ALA A 124 11.69 12.11 29.05
C ALA A 124 12.06 13.51 28.61
#